data_19ec07fd3035b0e225da0222dd385d92
#
_entry.id   19ec07fd3035b0e225da0222dd385d92
#
_cell.length_a   1.000
_cell.length_b   1.000
_cell.length_c   1.000
_cell.angle_alpha   90.00
_cell.angle_beta   90.00
_cell.angle_gamma   90.00
#
_symmetry.space_group_name_H-M   'P 1'
#
loop_
_entity.id
_entity.type
_entity.pdbx_description
1 polymer ?
#
loop_
_entity_poly.entity_id
_entity_poly.type
_entity_poly.pdbx_seq_one_letter_code
_entity_poly.pdbx_strand_id
1 'polypeptide(L)'
;MRKLLALIAFLLCSAAYGQSNIVVAHINAQFNAYNDWSEVTQLENAKLLNGYIDKKPALKDAYDIRYVPTLIIFKDGVEVKRWEAGLDMKLHIKLEDVQAEIDIL
;
A
#
# COMPACT_ATOMS: atom_id res chain seq x y z
N MET A 1 -14.41 4.23 23.48
CA MET A 1 -14.08 3.85 23.72
C MET A 1 -14.11 3.34 23.43
N ARG A 2 -14.35 3.72 23.19
CA ARG A 2 -14.08 3.33 23.11
C ARG A 2 -14.23 2.80 22.59
N LYS A 3 -14.46 3.09 22.21
CA LYS A 3 -14.20 2.55 21.99
C LYS A 3 -14.26 1.67 21.75
N LEU A 4 -14.44 2.06 21.53
CA LEU A 4 -14.23 1.22 21.59
C LEU A 4 -14.61 0.51 21.25
N LEU A 5 -14.99 0.90 21.09
CA LEU A 5 -15.22 0.19 21.05
C LEU A 5 -15.52 -0.31 20.28
N ALA A 6 -15.80 -0.03 20.00
CA ALA A 6 -15.96 -0.53 19.66
C ALA A 6 -15.84 -0.97 18.96
N LEU A 7 -15.82 -0.67 18.77
CA LEU A 7 -15.50 -1.19 18.61
C LEU A 7 -15.57 -2.00 18.24
N ILE A 8 -15.64 -1.78 18.47
CA ILE A 8 -15.70 -2.70 18.42
C ILE A 8 -16.16 -3.39 17.85
N ALA A 9 -16.45 -3.02 17.65
CA ALA A 9 -16.84 -3.75 17.34
C ALA A 9 -16.93 -4.09 16.50
N PHE A 10 -16.89 -3.83 16.08
CA PHE A 10 -16.67 -4.34 15.72
C PHE A 10 -16.39 -4.96 15.28
N LEU A 11 -16.37 -4.63 15.26
CA LEU A 11 -15.90 -5.43 15.27
C LEU A 11 -15.87 -6.26 15.08
N LEU A 12 -16.07 -6.05 15.03
CA LEU A 12 -16.07 -7.16 15.03
C LEU A 12 -16.22 -7.82 14.31
N CYS A 13 -16.51 -7.49 13.99
CA CYS A 13 -16.55 -8.44 13.53
C CYS A 13 -16.20 -8.88 12.67
N SER A 14 -16.02 -8.58 12.17
CA SER A 14 -15.63 -9.23 11.44
C SER A 14 -14.62 -9.64 11.19
N ALA A 15 -14.49 -9.03 11.39
CA ALA A 15 -13.31 -9.67 11.07
C ALA A 15 -13.18 -10.69 11.61
N ALA A 16 -13.79 -10.44 12.41
CA ALA A 16 -13.79 -11.52 13.12
C ALA A 16 -13.53 -12.66 12.33
N TYR A 17 -13.71 -12.83 11.45
CA TYR A 17 -13.56 -14.04 10.73
C TYR A 17 -12.16 -14.22 10.21
N GLY A 18 -11.21 -13.58 10.86
CA GLY A 18 -9.83 -13.81 10.57
C GLY A 18 -9.31 -13.19 9.30
N GLN A 19 -10.08 -12.35 8.70
CA GLN A 19 -9.61 -11.68 7.49
C GLN A 19 -8.67 -10.56 7.86
N SER A 20 -7.46 -10.61 7.31
CA SER A 20 -6.49 -9.53 7.47
C SER A 20 -6.86 -8.36 6.59
N ASN A 21 -6.54 -7.17 7.05
CA ASN A 21 -6.70 -5.95 6.28
C ASN A 21 -5.39 -5.69 5.53
N ILE A 22 -5.34 -6.07 4.27
CA ILE A 22 -4.16 -5.87 3.43
C ILE A 22 -4.39 -4.62 2.57
N VAL A 23 -3.44 -3.69 2.64
CA VAL A 23 -3.47 -2.47 1.83
C VAL A 23 -2.15 -2.38 1.07
N VAL A 24 -2.24 -2.10 -0.22
CA VAL A 24 -1.05 -1.84 -1.04
C VAL A 24 -1.09 -0.36 -1.40
N ALA A 25 -0.07 0.38 -1.01
CA ALA A 25 0.06 1.79 -1.32
C ALA A 25 1.05 1.95 -2.46
N HIS A 26 0.60 2.58 -3.55
CA HIS A 26 1.45 2.94 -4.68
C HIS A 26 1.58 4.46 -4.67
N ILE A 27 2.75 4.95 -4.28
CA ILE A 27 2.99 6.38 -4.11
C ILE A 27 4.02 6.84 -5.15
N ASN A 28 3.62 7.79 -5.97
CA ASN A 28 4.48 8.33 -7.01
C ASN A 28 4.41 9.85 -6.95
N ALA A 29 4.88 10.51 -7.98
CA ALA A 29 4.70 11.95 -8.20
C ALA A 29 4.02 12.12 -9.54
N GLN A 30 3.18 13.14 -9.66
CA GLN A 30 2.44 13.33 -10.91
C GLN A 30 3.38 13.57 -12.08
N PHE A 31 4.48 14.30 -11.86
CA PHE A 31 5.44 14.53 -12.95
C PHE A 31 6.08 13.24 -13.44
N ASN A 32 6.00 12.16 -12.66
CA ASN A 32 6.56 10.85 -12.99
C ASN A 32 5.46 9.82 -13.28
N ALA A 33 4.24 10.26 -13.58
CA ALA A 33 3.09 9.35 -13.71
C ALA A 33 3.26 8.35 -14.84
N TYR A 34 4.01 8.68 -15.87
CA TYR A 34 4.27 7.74 -16.97
C TYR A 34 5.09 6.52 -16.51
N ASN A 35 5.68 6.59 -15.34
CA ASN A 35 6.37 5.47 -14.72
C ASN A 35 5.56 4.82 -13.59
N ASP A 36 4.26 5.11 -13.50
CA ASP A 36 3.40 4.39 -12.55
C ASP A 36 3.54 2.89 -12.76
N TRP A 37 3.59 2.16 -11.66
CA TRP A 37 3.56 0.71 -11.75
C TRP A 37 2.10 0.28 -11.91
N SER A 38 1.66 0.27 -13.16
CA SER A 38 0.24 0.11 -13.49
C SER A 38 -0.30 -1.28 -13.13
N GLU A 39 0.56 -2.28 -13.01
CA GLU A 39 0.13 -3.62 -12.61
C GLU A 39 -0.45 -3.66 -11.20
N VAL A 40 -0.28 -2.61 -10.42
CA VAL A 40 -0.87 -2.53 -9.08
C VAL A 40 -2.37 -2.77 -9.12
N THR A 41 -3.05 -2.39 -10.20
CA THR A 41 -4.49 -2.58 -10.35
C THR A 41 -4.88 -4.05 -10.55
N GLN A 42 -3.91 -4.91 -10.84
CA GLN A 42 -4.17 -6.34 -11.05
C GLN A 42 -3.95 -7.16 -9.79
N LEU A 43 -3.51 -6.55 -8.70
CA LEU A 43 -3.32 -7.26 -7.45
C LEU A 43 -4.66 -7.69 -6.86
N GLU A 44 -4.69 -8.89 -6.27
CA GLU A 44 -5.89 -9.45 -5.68
C GLU A 44 -5.74 -9.56 -4.18
N ASN A 45 -6.87 -9.54 -3.48
CA ASN A 45 -6.94 -9.73 -2.03
C ASN A 45 -6.27 -8.61 -1.24
N ALA A 46 -6.27 -7.41 -1.79
CA ALA A 46 -5.72 -6.24 -1.13
C ALA A 46 -6.49 -5.00 -1.57
N LYS A 47 -6.56 -4.02 -0.71
CA LYS A 47 -7.08 -2.71 -1.07
C LYS A 47 -5.95 -1.89 -1.65
N LEU A 48 -6.26 -1.05 -2.61
CA LEU A 48 -5.26 -0.21 -3.27
C LEU A 48 -5.40 1.23 -2.80
N LEU A 49 -4.27 1.83 -2.44
CA LEU A 49 -4.18 3.25 -2.17
C LEU A 49 -3.17 3.84 -3.14
N ASN A 50 -3.62 4.78 -3.98
CA ASN A 50 -2.76 5.49 -4.92
C ASN A 50 -2.63 6.94 -4.51
N GLY A 51 -1.44 7.51 -4.64
CA GLY A 51 -1.25 8.92 -4.37
C GLY A 51 -0.04 9.48 -5.07
N TYR A 52 -0.08 10.80 -5.28
CA TYR A 52 1.04 11.56 -5.83
C TYR A 52 1.48 12.59 -4.79
N ILE A 53 2.76 12.56 -4.42
CA ILE A 53 3.29 13.42 -3.35
C ILE A 53 3.27 14.90 -3.72
N ASP A 54 3.34 15.23 -5.01
CA ASP A 54 3.26 16.63 -5.44
C ASP A 54 1.83 17.17 -5.44
N LYS A 55 0.84 16.27 -5.43
CA LYS A 55 -0.56 16.66 -5.27
C LYS A 55 -0.98 16.64 -3.81
N LYS A 56 -0.40 15.75 -3.01
CA LYS A 56 -0.74 15.59 -1.61
C LYS A 56 0.56 15.42 -0.83
N PRO A 57 1.23 16.53 -0.51
CA PRO A 57 2.57 16.47 0.09
C PRO A 57 2.64 15.71 1.42
N ALA A 58 1.53 15.65 2.17
CA ALA A 58 1.51 14.92 3.42
C ALA A 58 1.85 13.43 3.25
N LEU A 59 1.64 12.88 2.06
CA LEU A 59 1.95 11.46 1.81
C LEU A 59 3.44 11.17 1.96
N LYS A 60 4.29 12.14 1.63
CA LYS A 60 5.73 11.94 1.71
C LYS A 60 6.16 11.63 3.13
N ASP A 61 5.67 12.43 4.09
CA ASP A 61 6.04 12.23 5.49
C ASP A 61 5.27 11.06 6.10
N ALA A 62 3.99 10.92 5.76
CA ALA A 62 3.17 9.86 6.33
C ALA A 62 3.71 8.47 6.02
N TYR A 63 4.29 8.29 4.83
CA TYR A 63 4.78 6.98 4.38
C TYR A 63 6.29 6.93 4.25
N ASP A 64 6.99 7.98 4.69
CA ASP A 64 8.44 8.07 4.61
C ASP A 64 8.92 7.79 3.19
N ILE A 65 8.40 8.56 2.22
CA ILE A 65 8.71 8.37 0.81
C ILE A 65 9.99 9.11 0.47
N ARG A 66 11.00 8.37 0.01
CA ARG A 66 12.29 8.93 -0.41
C ARG A 66 12.53 8.80 -1.90
N TYR A 67 11.90 7.83 -2.51
CA TYR A 67 12.01 7.57 -3.96
C TYR A 67 10.62 7.38 -4.53
N VAL A 68 10.41 7.74 -5.77
CA VAL A 68 9.14 7.53 -6.43
C VAL A 68 9.35 6.79 -7.75
N PRO A 69 8.49 5.84 -8.09
CA PRO A 69 7.41 5.34 -7.23
C PRO A 69 7.90 4.42 -6.11
N THR A 70 7.13 4.34 -5.06
CA THR A 70 7.33 3.39 -3.96
C THR A 70 6.06 2.56 -3.81
N LEU A 71 6.22 1.26 -3.62
CA LEU A 71 5.12 0.34 -3.39
C LEU A 71 5.27 -0.25 -2.00
N ILE A 72 4.21 -0.18 -1.19
CA ILE A 72 4.26 -0.64 0.20
C ILE A 72 3.09 -1.54 0.46
N ILE A 73 3.33 -2.69 1.09
CA ILE A 73 2.28 -3.58 1.57
C ILE A 73 2.13 -3.38 3.08
N PHE A 74 0.89 -3.12 3.51
CA PHE A 74 0.53 -3.03 4.92
C PHE A 74 -0.40 -4.18 5.27
N LYS A 75 -0.21 -4.75 6.45
CA LYS A 75 -1.14 -5.71 7.02
C LYS A 75 -1.60 -5.16 8.36
N ASP A 76 -2.89 -4.92 8.48
CA ASP A 76 -3.50 -4.38 9.70
C ASP A 76 -2.80 -3.09 10.15
N GLY A 77 -2.45 -2.24 9.18
CA GLY A 77 -1.82 -0.95 9.44
C GLY A 77 -0.32 -0.98 9.65
N VAL A 78 0.31 -2.15 9.58
CA VAL A 78 1.76 -2.28 9.78
C VAL A 78 2.44 -2.57 8.46
N GLU A 79 3.48 -1.82 8.13
CA GLU A 79 4.26 -2.05 6.92
C GLU A 79 4.98 -3.39 7.00
N VAL A 80 4.79 -4.25 5.99
CA VAL A 80 5.42 -5.57 5.97
C VAL A 80 6.39 -5.72 4.82
N LYS A 81 6.25 -4.92 3.75
CA LYS A 81 7.16 -5.00 2.61
C LYS A 81 7.12 -3.69 1.84
N ARG A 82 8.28 -3.30 1.31
CA ARG A 82 8.40 -2.06 0.55
C ARG A 82 9.35 -2.28 -0.63
N TRP A 83 8.99 -1.76 -1.78
CA TRP A 83 9.86 -1.67 -2.95
C TRP A 83 10.00 -0.20 -3.32
N GLU A 84 11.23 0.24 -3.55
CA GLU A 84 11.51 1.63 -3.89
C GLU A 84 12.19 1.68 -5.24
N ALA A 85 11.84 2.68 -6.04
CA ALA A 85 12.48 2.90 -7.33
C ALA A 85 13.92 3.34 -7.12
N GLY A 86 14.74 3.11 -8.14
CA GLY A 86 16.10 3.62 -8.17
C GLY A 86 16.17 4.99 -8.81
N LEU A 87 17.35 5.33 -9.31
CA LEU A 87 17.58 6.66 -9.91
C LEU A 87 16.80 6.86 -11.22
N ASP A 88 16.42 5.79 -11.88
CA ASP A 88 15.63 5.86 -13.10
C ASP A 88 14.16 6.15 -12.84
N MET A 89 13.76 6.20 -11.56
CA MET A 89 12.39 6.51 -11.14
C MET A 89 11.37 5.52 -11.68
N LYS A 90 11.75 4.24 -11.72
CA LYS A 90 10.89 3.13 -12.16
C LYS A 90 10.99 1.97 -11.18
N LEU A 91 9.89 1.27 -10.99
CA LEU A 91 9.89 0.01 -10.24
C LEU A 91 10.15 -1.14 -11.22
N HIS A 92 11.18 -1.93 -10.93
CA HIS A 92 11.54 -3.10 -11.74
C HIS A 92 11.14 -4.36 -10.98
N ILE A 93 9.83 -4.54 -10.78
CA ILE A 93 9.29 -5.65 -10.01
C ILE A 93 8.23 -6.36 -10.84
N LYS A 94 8.00 -7.62 -10.52
CA LYS A 94 7.02 -8.43 -11.22
C LYS A 94 5.74 -8.54 -10.43
N LEU A 95 4.62 -8.52 -11.13
CA LEU A 95 3.30 -8.68 -10.51
C LEU A 95 3.25 -9.95 -9.65
N GLU A 96 3.80 -11.06 -10.17
CA GLU A 96 3.80 -12.33 -9.46
C GLU A 96 4.52 -12.25 -8.12
N ASP A 97 5.62 -11.50 -8.07
CA ASP A 97 6.41 -11.37 -6.84
C ASP A 97 5.64 -10.60 -5.78
N VAL A 98 4.96 -9.53 -6.19
CA VAL A 98 4.16 -8.73 -5.27
C VAL A 98 2.96 -9.54 -4.79
N GLN A 99 2.28 -10.23 -5.71
CA GLN A 99 1.12 -11.03 -5.34
C GLN A 99 1.52 -12.15 -4.37
N ALA A 100 2.69 -12.75 -4.57
CA ALA A 100 3.17 -13.79 -3.66
C ALA A 100 3.36 -13.26 -2.24
N GLU A 101 3.87 -12.02 -2.09
CA GLU A 101 4.02 -11.41 -0.77
C GLU A 101 2.67 -11.19 -0.10
N ILE A 102 1.65 -10.83 -0.88
CA ILE A 102 0.30 -10.65 -0.34
C ILE A 102 -0.28 -12.00 0.10
N ASP A 103 -0.08 -13.02 -0.71
CA ASP A 103 -0.73 -14.32 -0.52
C ASP A 103 -0.24 -15.04 0.73
N ILE A 104 0.94 -14.73 1.22
CA ILE A 104 1.48 -15.36 2.43
C ILE A 104 1.08 -14.63 3.72
N LEU A 105 0.37 -13.52 3.62
CA LEU A 105 0.01 -12.71 4.79
C LEU A 105 -1.25 -13.20 5.50
#